data_fa786a347aa232c3171602bec0ccec67
#
_entry.id   fa786a347aa232c3171602bec0ccec67
#
_cell.length_a   1.000
_cell.length_b   1.000
_cell.length_c   1.000
_cell.angle_alpha   90.00
_cell.angle_beta   90.00
_cell.angle_gamma   90.00
#
_symmetry.space_group_name_H-M   'P 1'
#
loop_
_entity.id
_entity.type
_entity.pdbx_description
1 polymer ?
#
loop_
_entity_poly.entity_id
_entity_poly.type
_entity_poly.pdbx_seq_one_letter_code
_entity_poly.pdbx_strand_id
1 'polypeptide(L)'
;MTGPRLAWIESGSRLEYVWVAFAVLNLAAMLAIIEIRYGQGWETVPFHFIYVSFTILYGFRAWRGRATLLGILFVTISTGVVTAFGIHRNWEEPPELTEVPLMSLMFVAMVYHVRRRQQAQAVAEALAAARERDVERKSAFLSDASHELLTPITIGRGHLELLGRNPRPEPAELAETHEIVLGELGRMERVINRLLLLESAGGAAAPGSRERVDAAALLTRTFQRWRSTADRDWRLGDLPPGTISVDADQLTLALDALIENAVQHTEEGGMIVIGAVAERGALRIRIGDSGDGIPEEARRRVFDRFYRVDGGHSRRHGGVGLGLAIVKAIAEAHGGTVSVHSRPGAGSMFEVRLPGLRSAGDEPVAASADGLDHGLGFELAP
;
A
#
# COMPACT_ATOMS: atom_id res chain seq x y z
N MET A 1 6.46 24.41 -1.10
CA MET A 1 7.88 24.77 -1.29
C MET A 1 8.41 24.01 -2.50
N THR A 2 8.31 24.61 -3.66
CA THR A 2 8.80 24.04 -4.92
C THR A 2 10.32 24.33 -4.99
N GLY A 3 11.11 23.31 -4.75
CA GLY A 3 12.57 23.39 -4.75
C GLY A 3 13.18 23.53 -6.16
N PRO A 4 14.46 23.88 -6.27
CA PRO A 4 15.16 24.31 -7.50
C PRO A 4 15.44 23.19 -8.52
N ARG A 5 14.62 22.13 -8.58
CA ARG A 5 14.83 20.97 -9.46
C ARG A 5 14.43 21.17 -10.94
N LEU A 6 13.68 22.21 -11.26
CA LEU A 6 13.18 22.42 -12.63
C LEU A 6 14.15 23.19 -13.55
N ALA A 7 15.05 24.02 -13.00
CA ALA A 7 16.01 24.81 -13.80
C ALA A 7 17.11 23.96 -14.45
N TRP A 8 17.43 22.77 -13.94
CA TRP A 8 18.46 21.87 -14.49
C TRP A 8 17.97 21.00 -15.66
N ILE A 9 16.65 20.86 -15.85
CA ILE A 9 16.08 20.04 -16.94
C ILE A 9 16.17 20.75 -18.29
N GLU A 10 16.06 22.08 -18.30
CA GLU A 10 16.20 22.89 -19.54
C GLU A 10 17.65 23.11 -19.98
N SER A 11 18.62 23.04 -19.05
CA SER A 11 20.05 23.15 -19.40
C SER A 11 20.61 21.91 -20.13
N GLY A 12 19.90 20.77 -20.11
CA GLY A 12 20.34 19.50 -20.68
C GLY A 12 20.46 19.47 -22.18
N SER A 13 19.59 20.19 -22.88
CA SER A 13 19.63 20.29 -24.33
C SER A 13 20.82 21.10 -24.80
N ARG A 14 21.23 22.15 -24.07
CA ARG A 14 22.38 22.99 -24.45
C ARG A 14 23.71 22.24 -24.38
N LEU A 15 23.91 21.42 -23.37
CA LEU A 15 25.13 20.64 -23.19
C LEU A 15 25.29 19.55 -24.27
N GLU A 16 24.21 18.95 -24.70
CA GLU A 16 24.17 17.96 -25.78
C GLU A 16 24.51 18.60 -27.10
N TYR A 17 23.98 19.79 -27.40
CA TYR A 17 24.31 20.55 -28.60
C TYR A 17 25.76 21.05 -28.60
N VAL A 18 26.29 21.53 -27.48
CA VAL A 18 27.69 21.93 -27.32
C VAL A 18 28.62 20.76 -27.60
N TRP A 19 28.29 19.57 -27.09
CA TRP A 19 29.07 18.38 -27.33
C TRP A 19 29.02 17.95 -28.80
N VAL A 20 27.84 17.97 -29.45
CA VAL A 20 27.73 17.68 -30.90
C VAL A 20 28.60 18.65 -31.71
N ALA A 21 28.57 19.96 -31.41
CA ALA A 21 29.42 20.94 -32.05
C ALA A 21 30.92 20.65 -31.84
N PHE A 22 31.31 20.27 -30.64
CA PHE A 22 32.66 19.84 -30.30
C PHE A 22 33.08 18.60 -31.10
N ALA A 23 32.22 17.59 -31.19
CA ALA A 23 32.48 16.37 -31.95
C ALA A 23 32.65 16.65 -33.45
N VAL A 24 31.77 17.50 -34.01
CA VAL A 24 31.90 17.95 -35.44
C VAL A 24 33.21 18.71 -35.69
N LEU A 25 33.61 19.59 -34.76
CA LEU A 25 34.86 20.31 -34.84
C LEU A 25 36.07 19.38 -34.83
N ASN A 26 36.07 18.35 -33.95
CA ASN A 26 37.16 17.38 -33.91
C ASN A 26 37.19 16.49 -35.16
N LEU A 27 36.03 16.13 -35.74
CA LEU A 27 35.98 15.43 -37.03
C LEU A 27 36.56 16.28 -38.17
N ALA A 28 36.23 17.58 -38.20
CA ALA A 28 36.80 18.50 -39.17
C ALA A 28 38.31 18.65 -38.97
N ALA A 29 38.80 18.73 -37.73
CA ALA A 29 40.22 18.75 -37.42
C ALA A 29 40.92 17.47 -37.86
N MET A 30 40.31 16.29 -37.65
CA MET A 30 40.81 15.01 -38.10
C MET A 30 41.00 14.97 -39.63
N LEU A 31 39.97 15.41 -40.40
CA LEU A 31 40.07 15.52 -41.86
C LEU A 31 41.15 16.49 -42.30
N ALA A 32 41.27 17.65 -41.65
CA ALA A 32 42.29 18.67 -42.01
C ALA A 32 43.71 18.15 -41.73
N ILE A 33 43.95 17.44 -40.65
CA ILE A 33 45.25 16.83 -40.32
C ILE A 33 45.60 15.77 -41.36
N ILE A 34 44.66 14.92 -41.76
CA ILE A 34 44.83 13.92 -42.82
C ILE A 34 45.23 14.58 -44.14
N GLU A 35 44.62 15.71 -44.53
CA GLU A 35 44.94 16.42 -45.78
C GLU A 35 46.32 17.11 -45.76
N ILE A 36 46.73 17.69 -44.62
CA ILE A 36 47.97 18.47 -44.49
C ILE A 36 49.22 17.56 -44.37
N ARG A 37 49.05 16.24 -44.20
CA ARG A 37 50.15 15.28 -44.02
C ARG A 37 51.10 15.59 -42.83
N TYR A 38 50.56 16.15 -41.75
CA TYR A 38 51.34 16.41 -40.55
C TYR A 38 51.53 15.10 -39.77
N GLY A 39 52.70 14.55 -39.80
CA GLY A 39 53.27 13.51 -38.95
C GLY A 39 52.35 12.31 -38.67
N GLN A 40 52.82 11.11 -39.00
CA GLN A 40 52.08 9.87 -38.70
C GLN A 40 51.59 9.83 -37.27
N GLY A 41 50.28 9.66 -37.06
CA GLY A 41 49.64 9.47 -35.78
C GLY A 41 48.97 10.67 -35.10
N TRP A 42 49.10 11.89 -35.61
CA TRP A 42 48.47 13.07 -35.01
C TRP A 42 46.94 13.13 -35.26
N GLU A 43 46.46 12.48 -36.29
CA GLU A 43 45.03 12.32 -36.62
C GLU A 43 44.26 11.52 -35.54
N THR A 44 44.93 10.66 -34.81
CA THR A 44 44.33 9.88 -33.72
C THR A 44 43.98 10.73 -32.48
N VAL A 45 44.62 11.88 -32.31
CA VAL A 45 44.37 12.78 -31.16
C VAL A 45 42.94 13.31 -31.16
N PRO A 46 42.41 13.96 -32.23
CA PRO A 46 41.00 14.37 -32.25
C PRO A 46 40.01 13.20 -32.11
N PHE A 47 40.36 12.04 -32.68
CA PHE A 47 39.58 10.80 -32.53
C PHE A 47 39.40 10.42 -31.05
N HIS A 48 40.49 10.32 -30.29
CA HIS A 48 40.44 10.00 -28.87
C HIS A 48 39.70 11.07 -28.07
N PHE A 49 39.84 12.36 -28.40
CA PHE A 49 39.12 13.43 -27.75
C PHE A 49 37.61 13.31 -27.89
N ILE A 50 37.08 12.84 -29.01
CA ILE A 50 35.64 12.60 -29.18
C ILE A 50 35.15 11.54 -28.19
N TYR A 51 35.82 10.40 -28.13
CA TYR A 51 35.41 9.29 -27.22
C TYR A 51 35.60 9.66 -25.76
N VAL A 52 36.73 10.28 -25.39
CA VAL A 52 37.00 10.67 -24.00
C VAL A 52 36.01 11.73 -23.53
N SER A 53 35.74 12.74 -24.32
CA SER A 53 34.80 13.82 -24.00
C SER A 53 33.38 13.27 -23.84
N PHE A 54 32.97 12.32 -24.71
CA PHE A 54 31.68 11.69 -24.64
C PHE A 54 31.56 10.79 -23.38
N THR A 55 32.63 10.09 -23.07
CA THR A 55 32.71 9.24 -21.84
C THR A 55 32.58 10.07 -20.58
N ILE A 56 33.33 11.20 -20.51
CA ILE A 56 33.27 12.09 -19.34
C ILE A 56 31.88 12.71 -19.24
N LEU A 57 31.35 13.25 -20.33
CA LEU A 57 30.03 13.88 -20.30
C LEU A 57 28.91 12.91 -19.93
N TYR A 58 28.96 11.67 -20.43
CA TYR A 58 27.99 10.65 -20.10
C TYR A 58 28.12 10.18 -18.64
N GLY A 59 29.34 10.12 -18.10
CA GLY A 59 29.59 9.77 -16.69
C GLY A 59 28.99 10.78 -15.73
N PHE A 60 28.99 12.08 -16.08
CA PHE A 60 28.33 13.11 -15.27
C PHE A 60 26.82 13.15 -15.45
N ARG A 61 26.33 12.84 -16.64
CA ARG A 61 24.90 12.88 -16.94
C ARG A 61 24.50 11.85 -17.99
N ALA A 62 23.76 10.83 -17.60
CA ALA A 62 23.24 9.85 -18.54
C ALA A 62 22.14 10.46 -19.45
N TRP A 63 22.35 10.35 -20.75
CA TRP A 63 21.41 10.82 -21.77
C TRP A 63 20.21 9.86 -21.88
N ARG A 64 19.11 10.36 -22.47
CA ARG A 64 17.95 9.52 -22.81
C ARG A 64 18.37 8.40 -23.76
N GLY A 65 17.74 7.21 -23.66
CA GLY A 65 18.15 6.01 -24.42
C GLY A 65 18.33 6.24 -25.92
N ARG A 66 17.41 6.98 -26.56
CA ARG A 66 17.47 7.32 -27.98
C ARG A 66 18.64 8.27 -28.30
N ALA A 67 18.85 9.29 -27.49
CA ALA A 67 19.97 10.24 -27.67
C ALA A 67 21.31 9.55 -27.51
N THR A 68 21.45 8.63 -26.53
CA THR A 68 22.66 7.82 -26.35
C THR A 68 22.95 6.94 -27.57
N LEU A 69 21.92 6.24 -28.08
CA LEU A 69 22.06 5.38 -29.26
C LEU A 69 22.47 6.18 -30.48
N LEU A 70 21.82 7.33 -30.74
CA LEU A 70 22.15 8.21 -31.82
C LEU A 70 23.57 8.79 -31.70
N GLY A 71 24.00 9.16 -30.48
CA GLY A 71 25.37 9.63 -30.22
C GLY A 71 26.42 8.55 -30.49
N ILE A 72 26.19 7.32 -30.04
CA ILE A 72 27.08 6.18 -30.31
C ILE A 72 27.17 5.91 -31.79
N LEU A 73 26.03 5.82 -32.50
CA LEU A 73 26.00 5.60 -33.94
C LEU A 73 26.72 6.73 -34.72
N PHE A 74 26.45 7.97 -34.34
CA PHE A 74 27.09 9.13 -34.97
C PHE A 74 28.62 9.06 -34.83
N VAL A 75 29.11 8.84 -33.60
CA VAL A 75 30.56 8.76 -33.35
C VAL A 75 31.17 7.58 -34.10
N THR A 76 30.61 6.38 -33.96
CA THR A 76 31.14 5.15 -34.57
C THR A 76 31.17 5.26 -36.12
N ILE A 77 30.08 5.73 -36.73
CA ILE A 77 30.02 5.84 -38.20
C ILE A 77 30.93 6.96 -38.71
N SER A 78 30.91 8.15 -38.11
CA SER A 78 31.69 9.27 -38.56
C SER A 78 33.18 9.04 -38.41
N THR A 79 33.64 8.51 -37.29
CA THR A 79 35.04 8.18 -37.08
C THR A 79 35.47 7.03 -37.98
N GLY A 80 34.66 5.97 -38.13
CA GLY A 80 34.94 4.86 -39.04
C GLY A 80 35.07 5.25 -40.49
N VAL A 81 34.20 6.19 -40.98
CA VAL A 81 34.28 6.70 -42.34
C VAL A 81 35.57 7.52 -42.57
N VAL A 82 35.94 8.37 -41.60
CA VAL A 82 37.16 9.20 -41.73
C VAL A 82 38.42 8.31 -41.72
N THR A 83 38.50 7.35 -40.81
CA THR A 83 39.64 6.40 -40.78
C THR A 83 39.71 5.53 -42.05
N ALA A 84 38.56 5.00 -42.52
CA ALA A 84 38.54 4.23 -43.77
C ALA A 84 38.97 5.05 -45.00
N PHE A 85 38.61 6.36 -45.04
CA PHE A 85 39.04 7.28 -46.07
C PHE A 85 40.58 7.49 -46.00
N GLY A 86 41.15 7.68 -44.80
CA GLY A 86 42.60 7.77 -44.60
C GLY A 86 43.35 6.54 -45.10
N ILE A 87 42.87 5.34 -44.78
CA ILE A 87 43.43 4.08 -45.25
C ILE A 87 43.34 3.97 -46.79
N HIS A 88 42.23 4.34 -47.41
CA HIS A 88 42.07 4.30 -48.87
C HIS A 88 43.07 5.23 -49.60
N ARG A 89 43.45 6.32 -48.94
CA ARG A 89 44.48 7.24 -49.45
C ARG A 89 45.91 6.82 -49.12
N ASN A 90 46.15 5.68 -48.48
CA ASN A 90 47.44 5.26 -47.94
C ASN A 90 48.12 6.23 -46.96
N TRP A 91 47.28 6.93 -46.18
CA TRP A 91 47.71 7.87 -45.15
C TRP A 91 47.70 7.24 -43.76
N GLU A 92 46.90 6.22 -43.54
CA GLU A 92 46.76 5.48 -42.31
C GLU A 92 47.02 3.97 -42.54
N GLU A 93 47.41 3.23 -41.48
CA GLU A 93 47.60 1.80 -41.55
C GLU A 93 46.28 1.05 -41.27
N PRO A 94 46.01 -0.08 -41.94
CA PRO A 94 44.81 -0.88 -41.73
C PRO A 94 44.48 -1.26 -40.28
N PRO A 95 45.44 -1.49 -39.37
CA PRO A 95 45.16 -1.78 -37.95
C PRO A 95 44.41 -0.69 -37.22
N GLU A 96 44.54 0.59 -37.62
CA GLU A 96 43.84 1.72 -36.96
C GLU A 96 42.33 1.62 -37.07
N LEU A 97 41.80 0.98 -38.11
CA LEU A 97 40.35 0.72 -38.22
C LEU A 97 39.83 -0.16 -37.08
N THR A 98 40.67 -0.97 -36.42
CA THR A 98 40.26 -1.80 -35.32
C THR A 98 40.01 -1.01 -34.02
N GLU A 99 40.53 0.21 -33.91
CA GLU A 99 40.31 1.06 -32.74
C GLU A 99 38.87 1.54 -32.66
N VAL A 100 38.21 1.79 -33.79
CA VAL A 100 36.83 2.28 -33.83
C VAL A 100 35.86 1.32 -33.15
N PRO A 101 35.80 0.01 -33.49
CA PRO A 101 34.93 -0.93 -32.80
C PRO A 101 35.35 -1.16 -31.35
N LEU A 102 36.65 -1.15 -31.04
CA LEU A 102 37.13 -1.35 -29.66
C LEU A 102 36.69 -0.22 -28.74
N MET A 103 36.87 1.03 -29.16
CA MET A 103 36.46 2.22 -28.40
C MET A 103 34.93 2.30 -28.26
N SER A 104 34.22 1.96 -29.35
CA SER A 104 32.77 1.89 -29.32
C SER A 104 32.24 0.83 -28.35
N LEU A 105 32.86 -0.36 -28.30
CA LEU A 105 32.50 -1.43 -27.38
C LEU A 105 32.77 -1.01 -25.93
N MET A 106 33.91 -0.40 -25.66
CA MET A 106 34.26 0.12 -24.34
C MET A 106 33.24 1.17 -23.87
N PHE A 107 32.81 2.05 -24.78
CA PHE A 107 31.79 3.04 -24.48
C PHE A 107 30.41 2.41 -24.19
N VAL A 108 30.00 1.41 -24.98
CA VAL A 108 28.76 0.66 -24.73
C VAL A 108 28.80 -0.03 -23.37
N ALA A 109 29.93 -0.65 -23.01
CA ALA A 109 30.10 -1.27 -21.69
C ALA A 109 29.99 -0.23 -20.56
N MET A 110 30.61 0.94 -20.72
CA MET A 110 30.49 2.04 -19.75
C MET A 110 29.04 2.50 -19.62
N VAL A 111 28.34 2.74 -20.74
CA VAL A 111 26.92 3.13 -20.72
C VAL A 111 26.07 2.10 -19.98
N TYR A 112 26.31 0.82 -20.24
CA TYR A 112 25.63 -0.27 -19.54
C TYR A 112 25.88 -0.22 -18.03
N HIS A 113 27.12 -0.08 -17.61
CA HIS A 113 27.48 -0.03 -16.19
C HIS A 113 26.90 1.21 -15.49
N VAL A 114 26.98 2.40 -16.10
CA VAL A 114 26.39 3.62 -15.54
C VAL A 114 24.89 3.47 -15.35
N ARG A 115 24.18 2.97 -16.36
CA ARG A 115 22.73 2.75 -16.28
C ARG A 115 22.36 1.73 -15.22
N ARG A 116 23.06 0.61 -15.16
CA ARG A 116 22.85 -0.43 -14.15
C ARG A 116 23.06 0.11 -12.75
N ARG A 117 24.10 0.94 -12.56
CA ARG A 117 24.36 1.59 -11.27
C ARG A 117 23.25 2.56 -10.87
N GLN A 118 22.78 3.40 -11.81
CA GLN A 118 21.67 4.33 -11.57
C GLN A 118 20.38 3.62 -11.23
N GLN A 119 20.04 2.52 -11.92
CA GLN A 119 18.88 1.70 -11.60
C GLN A 119 18.98 1.09 -10.20
N ALA A 120 20.14 0.54 -9.85
CA ALA A 120 20.37 -0.01 -8.52
C ALA A 120 20.25 1.05 -7.42
N GLN A 121 20.78 2.25 -7.65
CA GLN A 121 20.65 3.37 -6.73
C GLN A 121 19.18 3.82 -6.57
N ALA A 122 18.45 3.97 -7.67
CA ALA A 122 17.04 4.35 -7.61
C ALA A 122 16.17 3.32 -6.84
N VAL A 123 16.45 2.03 -7.02
CA VAL A 123 15.78 0.96 -6.25
C VAL A 123 16.15 1.02 -4.77
N ALA A 124 17.43 1.25 -4.44
CA ALA A 124 17.88 1.38 -3.06
C ALA A 124 17.26 2.60 -2.36
N GLU A 125 17.19 3.74 -3.03
CA GLU A 125 16.54 4.96 -2.52
C GLU A 125 15.04 4.76 -2.31
N ALA A 126 14.35 4.10 -3.26
CA ALA A 126 12.94 3.78 -3.12
C ALA A 126 12.67 2.85 -1.94
N LEU A 127 13.53 1.84 -1.73
CA LEU A 127 13.44 0.92 -0.61
C LEU A 127 13.73 1.63 0.73
N ALA A 128 14.73 2.50 0.77
CA ALA A 128 15.05 3.29 1.96
C ALA A 128 13.88 4.20 2.34
N ALA A 129 13.30 4.93 1.37
CA ALA A 129 12.14 5.78 1.60
C ALA A 129 10.88 4.99 2.03
N ALA A 130 10.71 3.76 1.54
CA ALA A 130 9.63 2.89 1.99
C ALA A 130 9.82 2.43 3.45
N ARG A 131 11.05 2.04 3.82
CA ARG A 131 11.40 1.68 5.21
C ARG A 131 11.23 2.83 6.18
N GLU A 132 11.66 4.03 5.82
CA GLU A 132 11.51 5.24 6.64
C GLU A 132 10.03 5.52 6.94
N ARG A 133 9.17 5.49 5.92
CA ARG A 133 7.71 5.64 6.10
C ARG A 133 7.12 4.55 7.00
N ASP A 134 7.63 3.32 6.92
CA ASP A 134 7.16 2.22 7.77
C ASP A 134 7.55 2.42 9.24
N VAL A 135 8.79 2.86 9.49
CA VAL A 135 9.26 3.22 10.83
C VAL A 135 8.47 4.39 11.41
N GLU A 136 8.23 5.45 10.63
CA GLU A 136 7.42 6.59 11.05
C GLU A 136 6.00 6.16 11.43
N ARG A 137 5.36 5.31 10.60
CA ARG A 137 4.02 4.76 10.90
C ARG A 137 4.00 3.93 12.18
N LYS A 138 5.01 3.08 12.41
CA LYS A 138 5.13 2.28 13.64
C LYS A 138 5.37 3.17 14.86
N SER A 139 6.19 4.19 14.73
CA SER A 139 6.46 5.14 15.83
C SER A 139 5.21 5.94 16.20
N ALA A 140 4.49 6.46 15.21
CA ALA A 140 3.21 7.14 15.44
C ALA A 140 2.19 6.20 16.12
N PHE A 141 2.07 4.96 15.63
CA PHE A 141 1.21 3.94 16.22
C PHE A 141 1.52 3.68 17.70
N LEU A 142 2.81 3.51 18.06
CA LEU A 142 3.22 3.28 19.45
C LEU A 142 2.97 4.52 20.34
N SER A 143 3.18 5.72 19.80
CA SER A 143 2.89 6.97 20.51
C SER A 143 1.40 7.09 20.84
N ASP A 144 0.54 6.89 19.83
CA ASP A 144 -0.91 6.99 19.99
C ASP A 144 -1.46 5.90 20.94
N ALA A 145 -0.98 4.66 20.80
CA ALA A 145 -1.31 3.56 21.71
C ALA A 145 -0.93 3.88 23.17
N SER A 146 0.25 4.48 23.37
CA SER A 146 0.72 4.88 24.72
C SER A 146 -0.20 5.94 25.33
N HIS A 147 -0.59 6.96 24.57
CA HIS A 147 -1.51 7.99 25.05
C HIS A 147 -2.87 7.42 25.43
N GLU A 148 -3.41 6.49 24.64
CA GLU A 148 -4.72 5.88 24.89
C GLU A 148 -4.70 4.89 26.08
N LEU A 149 -3.55 4.32 26.42
CA LEU A 149 -3.39 3.48 27.61
C LEU A 149 -3.09 4.30 28.86
N LEU A 150 -2.37 5.42 28.75
CA LEU A 150 -2.05 6.26 29.90
C LEU A 150 -3.26 6.97 30.51
N THR A 151 -4.23 7.35 29.67
CA THR A 151 -5.46 8.03 30.13
C THR A 151 -6.25 7.21 31.13
N PRO A 152 -6.69 5.96 30.86
CA PRO A 152 -7.43 5.14 31.83
C PRO A 152 -6.61 4.81 33.07
N ILE A 153 -5.28 4.61 32.93
CA ILE A 153 -4.39 4.41 34.07
C ILE A 153 -4.43 5.65 34.99
N THR A 154 -4.36 6.83 34.42
CA THR A 154 -4.34 8.11 35.18
C THR A 154 -5.68 8.30 35.91
N ILE A 155 -6.81 8.01 35.24
CA ILE A 155 -8.14 8.11 35.83
C ILE A 155 -8.29 7.11 37.00
N GLY A 156 -8.02 5.81 36.75
CA GLY A 156 -8.14 4.77 37.77
C GLY A 156 -7.23 5.04 38.97
N ARG A 157 -5.97 5.45 38.72
CA ARG A 157 -5.03 5.81 39.79
C ARG A 157 -5.53 7.01 40.57
N GLY A 158 -6.04 8.06 39.91
CA GLY A 158 -6.57 9.25 40.57
C GLY A 158 -7.72 8.94 41.53
N HIS A 159 -8.65 8.09 41.13
CA HIS A 159 -9.78 7.64 41.99
C HIS A 159 -9.27 6.82 43.17
N LEU A 160 -8.32 5.91 42.97
CA LEU A 160 -7.71 5.15 44.09
C LEU A 160 -6.91 6.02 45.06
N GLU A 161 -6.17 7.04 44.55
CA GLU A 161 -5.45 8.00 45.38
C GLU A 161 -6.40 8.87 46.22
N LEU A 162 -7.53 9.30 45.64
CA LEU A 162 -8.57 10.03 46.35
C LEU A 162 -9.20 9.18 47.45
N LEU A 163 -9.57 7.95 47.16
CA LEU A 163 -10.10 7.00 48.12
C LEU A 163 -9.09 6.73 49.25
N GLY A 164 -7.80 6.57 48.94
CA GLY A 164 -6.74 6.35 49.92
C GLY A 164 -6.48 7.51 50.86
N ARG A 165 -6.94 8.72 50.56
CA ARG A 165 -6.86 9.90 51.42
C ARG A 165 -8.00 9.96 52.46
N ASN A 166 -9.09 9.24 52.21
CA ASN A 166 -10.23 9.15 53.13
C ASN A 166 -10.01 7.99 54.09
N PRO A 167 -9.70 8.23 55.40
CA PRO A 167 -9.45 7.16 56.34
C PRO A 167 -10.69 6.34 56.73
N ARG A 168 -11.90 6.79 56.34
CA ARG A 168 -13.18 6.11 56.56
C ARG A 168 -14.11 6.36 55.36
N PRO A 169 -13.83 5.70 54.24
CA PRO A 169 -14.67 5.85 53.06
C PRO A 169 -16.04 5.22 53.30
N GLU A 170 -17.08 5.86 52.80
CA GLU A 170 -18.41 5.28 52.80
C GLU A 170 -18.52 4.10 51.85
N PRO A 171 -19.39 3.09 52.14
CA PRO A 171 -19.60 1.95 51.23
C PRO A 171 -19.97 2.34 49.80
N ALA A 172 -20.71 3.42 49.62
CA ALA A 172 -21.08 3.98 48.31
C ALA A 172 -19.86 4.52 47.55
N GLU A 173 -18.95 5.23 48.21
CA GLU A 173 -17.72 5.78 47.62
C GLU A 173 -16.75 4.67 47.19
N LEU A 174 -16.66 3.59 48.02
CA LEU A 174 -15.93 2.36 47.68
C LEU A 174 -16.49 1.67 46.45
N ALA A 175 -17.82 1.50 46.40
CA ALA A 175 -18.49 0.88 45.25
C ALA A 175 -18.31 1.67 43.95
N GLU A 176 -18.50 3.02 44.02
CA GLU A 176 -18.31 3.90 42.88
C GLU A 176 -16.86 3.86 42.35
N THR A 177 -15.86 3.98 43.26
CA THR A 177 -14.45 3.88 42.88
C THR A 177 -14.12 2.54 42.24
N HIS A 178 -14.66 1.44 42.81
CA HIS A 178 -14.47 0.10 42.27
C HIS A 178 -15.06 -0.04 40.85
N GLU A 179 -16.27 0.46 40.61
CA GLU A 179 -16.90 0.47 39.28
C GLU A 179 -16.09 1.27 38.27
N ILE A 180 -15.61 2.47 38.64
CA ILE A 180 -14.79 3.29 37.78
C ILE A 180 -13.49 2.57 37.40
N VAL A 181 -12.77 2.02 38.39
CA VAL A 181 -11.50 1.34 38.14
C VAL A 181 -11.69 0.10 37.28
N LEU A 182 -12.70 -0.72 37.53
CA LEU A 182 -13.03 -1.88 36.69
C LEU A 182 -13.41 -1.46 35.27
N GLY A 183 -14.16 -0.36 35.12
CA GLY A 183 -14.52 0.20 33.83
C GLY A 183 -13.30 0.61 33.02
N GLU A 184 -12.33 1.30 33.66
CA GLU A 184 -11.09 1.72 32.99
C GLU A 184 -10.16 0.54 32.66
N LEU A 185 -10.08 -0.49 33.53
CA LEU A 185 -9.34 -1.73 33.22
C LEU A 185 -9.94 -2.47 32.03
N GLY A 186 -11.26 -2.60 31.97
CA GLY A 186 -11.95 -3.19 30.82
C GLY A 186 -11.77 -2.38 29.53
N ARG A 187 -11.67 -1.05 29.65
CA ARG A 187 -11.31 -0.18 28.51
C ARG A 187 -9.90 -0.46 28.00
N MET A 188 -8.91 -0.59 28.92
CA MET A 188 -7.53 -0.93 28.57
C MET A 188 -7.43 -2.28 27.88
N GLU A 189 -8.11 -3.29 28.38
CA GLU A 189 -8.16 -4.63 27.79
C GLU A 189 -8.69 -4.58 26.35
N ARG A 190 -9.77 -3.83 26.10
CA ARG A 190 -10.28 -3.62 24.73
C ARG A 190 -9.27 -2.92 23.82
N VAL A 191 -8.54 -1.91 24.31
CA VAL A 191 -7.50 -1.22 23.53
C VAL A 191 -6.38 -2.19 23.18
N ILE A 192 -5.86 -2.96 24.14
CA ILE A 192 -4.79 -3.93 23.93
C ILE A 192 -5.20 -4.99 22.91
N ASN A 193 -6.38 -5.58 23.05
CA ASN A 193 -6.89 -6.59 22.12
C ASN A 193 -7.04 -6.04 20.71
N ARG A 194 -7.49 -4.79 20.57
CA ARG A 194 -7.58 -4.09 19.27
C ARG A 194 -6.21 -3.82 18.66
N LEU A 195 -5.19 -3.47 19.46
CA LEU A 195 -3.82 -3.28 19.01
C LEU A 195 -3.18 -4.59 18.50
N LEU A 196 -3.35 -5.69 19.26
CA LEU A 196 -2.86 -7.01 18.89
C LEU A 196 -3.48 -7.51 17.57
N LEU A 197 -4.75 -7.21 17.36
CA LEU A 197 -5.44 -7.55 16.10
C LEU A 197 -4.93 -6.74 14.92
N LEU A 198 -4.68 -5.44 15.09
CA LEU A 198 -4.12 -4.60 14.05
C LEU A 198 -2.67 -4.98 13.68
N GLU A 199 -1.89 -5.47 14.63
CA GLU A 199 -0.56 -6.04 14.40
C GLU A 199 -0.65 -7.35 13.59
N SER A 200 -1.53 -8.25 14.00
CA SER A 200 -1.71 -9.55 13.32
C SER A 200 -2.36 -9.42 11.94
N ALA A 201 -3.27 -8.48 11.72
CA ALA A 201 -3.87 -8.22 10.42
C ALA A 201 -2.98 -7.40 9.47
N GLY A 202 -2.03 -6.65 9.99
CA GLY A 202 -1.09 -5.81 9.19
C GLY A 202 0.19 -6.50 8.74
N GLY A 203 0.58 -7.61 9.34
CA GLY A 203 1.54 -8.54 8.77
C GLY A 203 0.73 -9.61 8.05
N ALA A 204 1.15 -10.12 6.89
CA ALA A 204 0.49 -11.22 6.18
C ALA A 204 0.14 -12.38 7.16
N ALA A 205 -0.71 -12.09 8.13
CA ALA A 205 -1.26 -13.06 9.04
C ALA A 205 -2.00 -14.04 8.16
N ALA A 206 -1.49 -15.25 8.12
CA ALA A 206 -2.28 -16.36 7.64
C ALA A 206 -3.68 -16.17 8.26
N PRO A 207 -4.75 -16.11 7.45
CA PRO A 207 -6.08 -16.01 8.01
C PRO A 207 -6.17 -17.11 9.05
N GLY A 208 -6.60 -16.76 10.27
CA GLY A 208 -7.00 -17.74 11.27
C GLY A 208 -7.89 -18.75 10.56
N SER A 209 -8.11 -19.91 11.07
CA SER A 209 -8.77 -20.98 10.35
C SER A 209 -10.08 -20.49 9.75
N ARG A 210 -10.08 -20.21 8.43
CA ARG A 210 -11.30 -19.84 7.72
C ARG A 210 -12.22 -21.03 7.73
N GLU A 211 -13.43 -20.84 8.20
CA GLU A 211 -14.48 -21.82 8.21
C GLU A 211 -15.67 -21.38 7.36
N ARG A 212 -16.53 -22.29 7.04
CA ARG A 212 -17.78 -21.96 6.35
C ARG A 212 -18.80 -21.47 7.37
N VAL A 213 -19.10 -20.18 7.30
CA VAL A 213 -20.05 -19.52 8.20
C VAL A 213 -21.35 -19.23 7.46
N ASP A 214 -22.46 -19.57 8.05
CA ASP A 214 -23.77 -19.09 7.60
C ASP A 214 -23.89 -17.60 7.92
N ALA A 215 -23.89 -16.78 6.86
CA ALA A 215 -23.88 -15.33 6.98
C ALA A 215 -25.16 -14.80 7.63
N ALA A 216 -26.33 -15.37 7.29
CA ALA A 216 -27.61 -14.94 7.84
C ALA A 216 -27.70 -15.29 9.33
N ALA A 217 -27.25 -16.48 9.71
CA ALA A 217 -27.23 -16.91 11.12
C ALA A 217 -26.28 -16.04 11.97
N LEU A 218 -25.09 -15.70 11.44
CA LEU A 218 -24.12 -14.84 12.14
C LEU A 218 -24.71 -13.43 12.36
N LEU A 219 -25.24 -12.81 11.34
CA LEU A 219 -25.82 -11.46 11.42
C LEU A 219 -27.04 -11.41 12.34
N THR A 220 -27.88 -12.46 12.30
CA THR A 220 -29.02 -12.58 13.21
C THR A 220 -28.59 -12.68 14.67
N ARG A 221 -27.59 -13.51 14.98
CA ARG A 221 -27.03 -13.63 16.34
C ARG A 221 -26.44 -12.31 16.85
N THR A 222 -25.68 -11.62 15.97
CA THR A 222 -25.10 -10.32 16.28
C THR A 222 -26.18 -9.27 16.54
N PHE A 223 -27.21 -9.20 15.71
CA PHE A 223 -28.38 -8.33 15.91
C PHE A 223 -29.08 -8.60 17.25
N GLN A 224 -29.37 -9.88 17.56
CA GLN A 224 -30.05 -10.25 18.80
C GLN A 224 -29.25 -9.89 20.07
N ARG A 225 -27.91 -10.02 20.01
CA ARG A 225 -27.02 -9.64 21.10
C ARG A 225 -27.04 -8.12 21.34
N TRP A 226 -27.00 -7.31 20.30
CA TRP A 226 -26.89 -5.88 20.43
C TRP A 226 -28.21 -5.16 20.71
N ARG A 227 -29.34 -5.68 20.22
CA ARG A 227 -30.65 -5.03 20.40
C ARG A 227 -31.07 -4.83 21.86
N SER A 228 -30.50 -5.58 22.80
CA SER A 228 -30.78 -5.47 24.23
C SER A 228 -29.79 -4.57 25.00
N THR A 229 -28.76 -4.04 24.32
CA THR A 229 -27.68 -3.27 24.96
C THR A 229 -27.92 -1.78 24.99
N ALA A 230 -28.76 -1.25 24.08
CA ALA A 230 -29.02 0.18 23.96
C ALA A 230 -30.45 0.45 23.47
N ASP A 231 -31.07 1.48 24.00
CA ASP A 231 -32.41 1.93 23.58
C ASP A 231 -32.30 2.63 22.22
N ARG A 232 -32.53 1.85 21.15
CA ARG A 232 -32.47 2.27 19.74
C ARG A 232 -33.61 1.61 18.96
N ASP A 233 -34.03 2.20 17.85
CA ASP A 233 -34.92 1.56 16.87
C ASP A 233 -34.10 0.58 16.02
N TRP A 234 -33.98 -0.67 16.52
CA TRP A 234 -33.20 -1.71 15.87
C TRP A 234 -33.99 -2.38 14.74
N ARG A 235 -33.43 -2.35 13.53
CA ARG A 235 -34.03 -2.97 12.35
C ARG A 235 -33.10 -4.01 11.72
N LEU A 236 -33.65 -5.21 11.51
CA LEU A 236 -32.97 -6.25 10.74
C LEU A 236 -33.55 -6.22 9.32
N GLY A 237 -32.70 -5.92 8.34
CA GLY A 237 -33.05 -5.96 6.93
C GLY A 237 -32.92 -7.35 6.32
N ASP A 238 -32.97 -7.42 4.99
CA ASP A 238 -32.84 -8.68 4.28
C ASP A 238 -31.48 -9.32 4.53
N LEU A 239 -31.49 -10.65 4.69
CA LEU A 239 -30.29 -11.48 4.86
C LEU A 239 -30.30 -12.57 3.78
N PRO A 240 -29.40 -12.51 2.80
CA PRO A 240 -29.36 -13.53 1.75
C PRO A 240 -28.92 -14.88 2.33
N PRO A 241 -29.55 -15.98 1.95
CA PRO A 241 -29.12 -17.32 2.34
C PRO A 241 -27.78 -17.63 1.68
N GLY A 242 -26.88 -18.26 2.45
CA GLY A 242 -25.60 -18.69 1.91
C GLY A 242 -24.48 -18.74 2.94
N THR A 243 -23.39 -19.40 2.56
CA THR A 243 -22.20 -19.53 3.38
C THR A 243 -21.04 -18.75 2.80
N ILE A 244 -20.19 -18.23 3.69
CA ILE A 244 -18.97 -17.50 3.34
C ILE A 244 -17.78 -18.13 4.07
N SER A 245 -16.61 -18.18 3.43
CA SER A 245 -15.38 -18.70 4.03
C SER A 245 -14.63 -17.59 4.74
N VAL A 246 -14.79 -17.49 6.04
CA VAL A 246 -14.22 -16.43 6.89
C VAL A 246 -13.78 -16.98 8.24
N ASP A 247 -12.98 -16.20 8.95
CA ASP A 247 -12.76 -16.36 10.38
C ASP A 247 -13.96 -15.74 11.11
N ALA A 248 -14.78 -16.58 11.78
CA ALA A 248 -16.03 -16.15 12.41
C ALA A 248 -15.79 -15.15 13.55
N ASP A 249 -14.70 -15.35 14.31
CA ASP A 249 -14.38 -14.49 15.45
C ASP A 249 -13.93 -13.10 14.98
N GLN A 250 -13.07 -13.04 13.94
CA GLN A 250 -12.65 -11.79 13.35
C GLN A 250 -13.83 -11.04 12.71
N LEU A 251 -14.69 -11.75 11.97
CA LEU A 251 -15.86 -11.11 11.37
C LEU A 251 -16.82 -10.59 12.43
N THR A 252 -17.06 -11.36 13.50
CA THR A 252 -17.88 -10.93 14.64
C THR A 252 -17.33 -9.65 15.25
N LEU A 253 -16.00 -9.58 15.46
CA LEU A 253 -15.34 -8.38 15.98
C LEU A 253 -15.51 -7.16 15.05
N ALA A 254 -15.41 -7.36 13.73
CA ALA A 254 -15.63 -6.27 12.77
C ALA A 254 -17.07 -5.76 12.83
N LEU A 255 -18.05 -6.66 12.95
CA LEU A 255 -19.46 -6.31 13.08
C LEU A 255 -19.72 -5.57 14.40
N ASP A 256 -19.15 -6.05 15.51
CA ASP A 256 -19.25 -5.41 16.81
C ASP A 256 -18.67 -3.99 16.80
N ALA A 257 -17.53 -3.78 16.15
CA ALA A 257 -16.92 -2.46 16.02
C ALA A 257 -17.79 -1.48 15.21
N LEU A 258 -18.45 -1.96 14.15
CA LEU A 258 -19.38 -1.14 13.37
C LEU A 258 -20.64 -0.80 14.15
N ILE A 259 -21.20 -1.75 14.88
CA ILE A 259 -22.42 -1.55 15.67
C ILE A 259 -22.13 -0.65 16.88
N GLU A 260 -21.00 -0.85 17.57
CA GLU A 260 -20.55 0.03 18.65
C GLU A 260 -20.44 1.48 18.16
N ASN A 261 -19.86 1.69 16.95
CA ASN A 261 -19.77 3.00 16.34
C ASN A 261 -21.18 3.58 16.05
N ALA A 262 -22.10 2.78 15.51
CA ALA A 262 -23.47 3.21 15.28
C ALA A 262 -24.18 3.61 16.59
N VAL A 263 -24.05 2.82 17.67
CA VAL A 263 -24.61 3.14 18.99
C VAL A 263 -24.02 4.42 19.57
N GLN A 264 -22.70 4.62 19.41
CA GLN A 264 -22.00 5.82 19.93
C GLN A 264 -22.44 7.12 19.26
N HIS A 265 -22.78 7.04 17.98
CA HIS A 265 -23.11 8.22 17.17
C HIS A 265 -24.61 8.42 16.92
N THR A 266 -25.46 7.61 17.54
CA THR A 266 -26.91 7.70 17.43
C THR A 266 -27.49 8.05 18.80
N GLU A 267 -28.47 8.96 18.86
CA GLU A 267 -29.18 9.30 20.09
C GLU A 267 -30.17 8.19 20.51
N GLU A 268 -30.67 8.27 21.75
CA GLU A 268 -31.71 7.35 22.26
C GLU A 268 -32.94 7.37 21.35
N GLY A 269 -33.50 6.20 21.03
CA GLY A 269 -34.59 6.04 20.08
C GLY A 269 -34.21 6.18 18.60
N GLY A 270 -32.95 6.56 18.28
CA GLY A 270 -32.48 6.64 16.90
C GLY A 270 -32.36 5.28 16.23
N MET A 271 -32.41 5.25 14.91
CA MET A 271 -32.46 4.02 14.11
C MET A 271 -31.08 3.42 13.88
N ILE A 272 -30.95 2.11 14.08
CA ILE A 272 -29.81 1.31 13.65
C ILE A 272 -30.31 0.14 12.81
N VAL A 273 -29.79 0.00 11.60
CA VAL A 273 -30.18 -1.06 10.66
C VAL A 273 -29.00 -1.96 10.36
N ILE A 274 -29.23 -3.28 10.41
CA ILE A 274 -28.25 -4.32 10.02
C ILE A 274 -28.87 -5.13 8.88
N GLY A 275 -28.15 -5.31 7.79
CA GLY A 275 -28.63 -6.10 6.67
C GLY A 275 -27.49 -6.58 5.79
N ALA A 276 -27.80 -7.40 4.81
CA ALA A 276 -26.82 -7.85 3.83
C ALA A 276 -27.47 -8.09 2.47
N VAL A 277 -26.67 -8.02 1.41
CA VAL A 277 -27.09 -8.28 0.04
C VAL A 277 -26.09 -9.20 -0.63
N ALA A 278 -26.58 -10.19 -1.39
CA ALA A 278 -25.76 -11.01 -2.26
C ALA A 278 -25.49 -10.25 -3.57
N GLU A 279 -24.22 -10.08 -3.94
CA GLU A 279 -23.86 -9.39 -5.16
C GLU A 279 -22.69 -10.09 -5.86
N ARG A 280 -22.95 -10.67 -7.05
CA ARG A 280 -21.91 -11.28 -7.94
C ARG A 280 -20.92 -12.19 -7.19
N GLY A 281 -21.44 -13.12 -6.36
CA GLY A 281 -20.60 -14.05 -5.58
C GLY A 281 -19.89 -13.42 -4.38
N ALA A 282 -20.29 -12.24 -3.95
CA ALA A 282 -19.83 -11.59 -2.74
C ALA A 282 -21.02 -11.32 -1.80
N LEU A 283 -20.73 -11.26 -0.50
CA LEU A 283 -21.63 -10.77 0.55
C LEU A 283 -21.32 -9.31 0.80
N ARG A 284 -22.31 -8.43 0.71
CA ARG A 284 -22.23 -7.04 1.10
C ARG A 284 -23.05 -6.85 2.38
N ILE A 285 -22.37 -6.72 3.50
CA ILE A 285 -22.97 -6.44 4.81
C ILE A 285 -23.12 -4.94 4.95
N ARG A 286 -24.25 -4.46 5.45
CA ARG A 286 -24.59 -3.07 5.65
C ARG A 286 -24.97 -2.81 7.10
N ILE A 287 -24.36 -1.82 7.70
CA ILE A 287 -24.73 -1.33 9.02
C ILE A 287 -24.94 0.17 8.90
N GLY A 288 -26.19 0.59 9.14
CA GLY A 288 -26.62 1.98 9.02
C GLY A 288 -27.06 2.54 10.35
N ASP A 289 -26.87 3.83 10.53
CA ASP A 289 -27.31 4.61 11.68
C ASP A 289 -27.96 5.94 11.24
N SER A 290 -28.81 6.49 12.08
CA SER A 290 -29.42 7.81 11.89
C SER A 290 -28.72 8.92 12.69
N GLY A 291 -27.45 8.76 12.98
CA GLY A 291 -26.66 9.69 13.79
C GLY A 291 -26.21 10.95 13.06
N ASP A 292 -25.21 11.64 13.62
CA ASP A 292 -24.71 12.93 13.14
C ASP A 292 -24.18 12.93 11.70
N GLY A 293 -23.84 11.75 11.19
CA GLY A 293 -23.19 11.58 9.89
C GLY A 293 -21.73 12.06 9.86
N ILE A 294 -21.10 11.92 8.70
CA ILE A 294 -19.66 12.14 8.51
C ILE A 294 -19.44 13.17 7.41
N PRO A 295 -18.69 14.26 7.68
CA PRO A 295 -18.28 15.22 6.67
C PRO A 295 -17.51 14.61 5.52
N GLU A 296 -17.63 15.22 4.32
CA GLU A 296 -17.02 14.65 3.11
C GLU A 296 -15.51 14.49 3.21
N GLU A 297 -14.82 15.46 3.79
CA GLU A 297 -13.38 15.47 3.98
C GLU A 297 -12.89 14.32 4.91
N ALA A 298 -13.74 13.95 5.87
CA ALA A 298 -13.46 12.91 6.85
C ALA A 298 -13.70 11.48 6.31
N ARG A 299 -14.63 11.29 5.35
CA ARG A 299 -15.04 9.97 4.85
C ARG A 299 -13.89 9.09 4.34
N ARG A 300 -12.83 9.68 3.76
CA ARG A 300 -11.65 8.96 3.30
C ARG A 300 -10.74 8.53 4.44
N ARG A 301 -10.80 9.21 5.57
CA ARG A 301 -9.91 9.07 6.71
C ARG A 301 -10.51 8.33 7.89
N VAL A 302 -11.84 8.11 7.94
CA VAL A 302 -12.49 7.43 9.08
C VAL A 302 -12.00 6.01 9.31
N PHE A 303 -11.39 5.38 8.32
CA PHE A 303 -10.74 4.06 8.43
C PHE A 303 -9.26 4.13 8.79
N ASP A 304 -8.69 5.34 8.94
CA ASP A 304 -7.31 5.49 9.41
C ASP A 304 -7.25 5.24 10.92
N ARG A 305 -6.17 4.65 11.38
CA ARG A 305 -5.95 4.37 12.81
C ARG A 305 -5.96 5.68 13.59
N PHE A 306 -6.62 5.69 14.74
CA PHE A 306 -6.74 6.85 15.67
C PHE A 306 -7.40 8.10 15.07
N TYR A 307 -7.92 8.01 13.85
CA TYR A 307 -8.63 9.14 13.27
C TYR A 307 -9.99 9.32 13.93
N ARG A 308 -10.31 10.56 14.27
CA ARG A 308 -11.61 11.00 14.82
C ARG A 308 -12.06 12.26 14.11
N VAL A 309 -13.36 12.38 13.90
CA VAL A 309 -13.94 13.62 13.39
C VAL A 309 -14.01 14.61 14.56
N ASP A 310 -13.35 15.78 14.44
CA ASP A 310 -13.37 16.83 15.43
C ASP A 310 -14.77 17.43 15.53
N GLY A 311 -15.52 17.04 16.56
CA GLY A 311 -16.87 17.54 16.85
C GLY A 311 -17.15 17.44 18.35
N GLY A 312 -17.76 18.50 18.92
CA GLY A 312 -17.93 18.71 20.36
C GLY A 312 -18.67 17.60 21.14
N HIS A 313 -19.40 16.69 20.48
CA HIS A 313 -20.14 15.60 21.11
C HIS A 313 -19.31 14.32 21.26
N SER A 314 -18.23 14.14 20.49
CA SER A 314 -17.41 12.92 20.50
C SER A 314 -16.52 12.75 21.74
N ARG A 315 -16.36 13.79 22.58
CA ARG A 315 -15.57 13.70 23.83
C ARG A 315 -16.28 12.94 24.94
N ARG A 316 -17.61 12.85 24.92
CA ARG A 316 -18.40 12.15 25.97
C ARG A 316 -18.46 10.64 25.78
N HIS A 317 -18.20 10.11 24.57
CA HIS A 317 -18.35 8.69 24.24
C HIS A 317 -17.02 8.08 23.72
N GLY A 318 -15.96 8.34 24.35
CA GLY A 318 -14.61 7.77 24.46
C GLY A 318 -14.15 6.65 23.53
N GLY A 319 -14.37 6.71 22.22
CA GLY A 319 -13.80 5.74 21.27
C GLY A 319 -12.34 6.08 20.90
N VAL A 320 -11.46 5.08 20.86
CA VAL A 320 -10.01 5.20 20.59
C VAL A 320 -9.68 5.48 19.10
N GLY A 321 -10.68 5.50 18.21
CA GLY A 321 -10.44 5.63 16.76
C GLY A 321 -9.81 4.40 16.11
N LEU A 322 -9.86 3.23 16.77
CA LEU A 322 -9.33 1.97 16.23
C LEU A 322 -10.42 1.08 15.60
N GLY A 323 -11.69 1.25 15.95
CA GLY A 323 -12.78 0.36 15.54
C GLY A 323 -12.88 0.23 14.01
N LEU A 324 -13.00 1.33 13.30
CA LEU A 324 -13.12 1.32 11.84
C LEU A 324 -11.83 0.86 11.13
N ALA A 325 -10.66 1.12 11.71
CA ALA A 325 -9.39 0.61 11.20
C ALA A 325 -9.31 -0.93 11.31
N ILE A 326 -9.86 -1.50 12.38
CA ILE A 326 -9.98 -2.95 12.56
C ILE A 326 -10.93 -3.56 11.52
N VAL A 327 -12.09 -2.94 11.30
CA VAL A 327 -13.03 -3.37 10.26
C VAL A 327 -12.35 -3.44 8.90
N LYS A 328 -11.59 -2.40 8.54
CA LYS A 328 -10.82 -2.36 7.30
C LYS A 328 -9.78 -3.48 7.22
N ALA A 329 -8.98 -3.65 8.26
CA ALA A 329 -7.94 -4.67 8.32
C ALA A 329 -8.53 -6.09 8.20
N ILE A 330 -9.64 -6.38 8.89
CA ILE A 330 -10.34 -7.67 8.80
C ILE A 330 -10.94 -7.89 7.41
N ALA A 331 -11.60 -6.88 6.83
CA ALA A 331 -12.14 -6.98 5.49
C ALA A 331 -11.03 -7.29 4.46
N GLU A 332 -9.92 -6.56 4.50
CA GLU A 332 -8.76 -6.74 3.62
C GLU A 332 -8.10 -8.12 3.80
N ALA A 333 -7.96 -8.62 5.04
CA ALA A 333 -7.44 -9.95 5.34
C ALA A 333 -8.32 -11.07 4.73
N HIS A 334 -9.62 -10.81 4.56
CA HIS A 334 -10.56 -11.72 3.92
C HIS A 334 -10.69 -11.47 2.39
N GLY A 335 -9.85 -10.62 1.80
CA GLY A 335 -9.89 -10.27 0.38
C GLY A 335 -11.07 -9.38 0.00
N GLY A 336 -11.68 -8.73 0.98
CA GLY A 336 -12.81 -7.83 0.86
C GLY A 336 -12.42 -6.35 0.86
N THR A 337 -13.45 -5.51 0.94
CA THR A 337 -13.31 -4.05 1.01
C THR A 337 -14.33 -3.46 1.97
N VAL A 338 -14.02 -2.25 2.49
CA VAL A 338 -14.94 -1.47 3.31
C VAL A 338 -15.18 -0.11 2.66
N SER A 339 -16.41 0.40 2.80
CA SER A 339 -16.79 1.75 2.34
C SER A 339 -17.80 2.38 3.29
N VAL A 340 -17.95 3.70 3.20
CA VAL A 340 -18.95 4.46 3.97
C VAL A 340 -19.68 5.44 3.05
N HIS A 341 -21.00 5.46 3.19
CA HIS A 341 -21.89 6.46 2.61
C HIS A 341 -22.53 7.23 3.76
N SER A 342 -22.30 8.52 3.81
CA SER A 342 -22.79 9.35 4.90
C SER A 342 -23.01 10.79 4.45
N ARG A 343 -23.94 11.46 5.11
CA ARG A 343 -24.17 12.92 4.98
C ARG A 343 -24.34 13.50 6.37
N PRO A 344 -23.72 14.65 6.66
CA PRO A 344 -23.92 15.33 7.94
C PRO A 344 -25.42 15.51 8.25
N GLY A 345 -25.82 15.16 9.47
CA GLY A 345 -27.20 15.22 9.94
C GLY A 345 -28.17 14.17 9.38
N ALA A 346 -27.72 13.24 8.54
CA ALA A 346 -28.55 12.20 7.94
C ALA A 346 -28.08 10.77 8.23
N GLY A 347 -27.08 10.62 9.12
CA GLY A 347 -26.53 9.34 9.52
C GLY A 347 -25.46 8.80 8.59
N SER A 348 -25.05 7.55 8.85
CA SER A 348 -24.02 6.86 8.10
C SER A 348 -24.46 5.44 7.74
N MET A 349 -23.95 4.95 6.59
CA MET A 349 -24.09 3.57 6.15
C MET A 349 -22.70 3.02 5.86
N PHE A 350 -22.24 2.09 6.67
CA PHE A 350 -21.00 1.34 6.47
C PHE A 350 -21.28 0.06 5.70
N GLU A 351 -20.47 -0.22 4.70
CA GLU A 351 -20.58 -1.43 3.89
C GLU A 351 -19.28 -2.23 3.96
N VAL A 352 -19.38 -3.52 4.26
CA VAL A 352 -18.28 -4.50 4.21
C VAL A 352 -18.59 -5.48 3.10
N ARG A 353 -17.77 -5.53 2.07
CA ARG A 353 -17.91 -6.45 0.95
C ARG A 353 -16.90 -7.58 1.09
N LEU A 354 -17.39 -8.82 1.20
CA LEU A 354 -16.57 -10.03 1.34
C LEU A 354 -16.81 -10.95 0.13
N PRO A 355 -15.76 -11.43 -0.56
CA PRO A 355 -15.90 -12.33 -1.70
C PRO A 355 -16.24 -13.76 -1.23
N GLY A 356 -16.75 -14.57 -2.15
CA GLY A 356 -16.91 -16.02 -1.94
C GLY A 356 -18.22 -16.44 -1.28
N LEU A 357 -19.29 -15.64 -1.37
CA LEU A 357 -20.62 -16.07 -0.98
C LEU A 357 -21.06 -17.24 -1.89
N ARG A 358 -21.42 -18.36 -1.30
CA ARG A 358 -22.00 -19.53 -1.97
C ARG A 358 -23.46 -19.67 -1.56
N SER A 359 -24.34 -19.73 -2.54
CA SER A 359 -25.76 -20.01 -2.31
C SER A 359 -25.95 -21.49 -1.93
N ALA A 360 -27.03 -21.81 -1.22
CA ALA A 360 -27.35 -23.19 -0.84
C ALA A 360 -27.50 -24.18 -2.03
N GLY A 361 -27.56 -23.67 -3.28
CA GLY A 361 -27.59 -24.47 -4.49
C GLY A 361 -26.22 -24.72 -5.17
N ASP A 362 -25.15 -24.11 -4.67
CA ASP A 362 -23.79 -24.18 -5.25
C ASP A 362 -22.88 -25.21 -4.54
N GLU A 363 -23.41 -26.10 -3.71
CA GLU A 363 -22.61 -27.19 -3.15
C GLU A 363 -22.14 -28.10 -4.30
N PRO A 364 -20.82 -28.31 -4.47
CA PRO A 364 -20.36 -29.40 -5.30
C PRO A 364 -20.89 -30.70 -4.65
N VAL A 365 -21.73 -31.42 -5.38
CA VAL A 365 -22.08 -32.79 -5.03
C VAL A 365 -20.77 -33.50 -4.74
N ALA A 366 -20.50 -33.83 -3.49
CA ALA A 366 -19.37 -34.67 -3.10
C ALA A 366 -19.52 -35.93 -3.95
N ALA A 367 -18.60 -36.12 -4.89
CA ALA A 367 -18.54 -37.37 -5.64
C ALA A 367 -18.34 -38.50 -4.60
N SER A 368 -19.41 -39.17 -4.27
CA SER A 368 -19.37 -40.40 -3.49
C SER A 368 -18.57 -41.41 -4.32
N ALA A 369 -17.34 -41.64 -3.92
CA ALA A 369 -16.54 -42.76 -4.39
C ALA A 369 -17.03 -44.03 -3.71
N ASP A 370 -18.25 -44.44 -4.07
CA ASP A 370 -18.78 -45.77 -3.75
C ASP A 370 -19.73 -46.16 -4.87
N GLY A 371 -19.28 -47.00 -5.76
CA GLY A 371 -20.15 -47.53 -6.81
C GLY A 371 -19.42 -48.04 -8.03
N LEU A 372 -18.40 -48.84 -7.87
CA LEU A 372 -17.84 -49.65 -8.94
C LEU A 372 -17.52 -51.03 -8.37
N ASP A 373 -18.51 -51.91 -8.38
CA ASP A 373 -18.32 -53.31 -8.73
C ASP A 373 -19.67 -53.98 -8.88
N HIS A 374 -20.20 -54.01 -10.11
CA HIS A 374 -21.09 -55.07 -10.56
C HIS A 374 -20.82 -55.33 -12.04
N GLY A 375 -20.21 -56.48 -12.22
CA GLY A 375 -19.86 -57.03 -13.51
C GLY A 375 -21.03 -57.15 -14.47
N LEU A 376 -20.73 -56.85 -15.70
CA LEU A 376 -21.47 -57.39 -16.85
C LEU A 376 -20.43 -58.15 -17.68
N GLY A 377 -20.50 -59.49 -17.54
CA GLY A 377 -19.85 -60.40 -18.42
C GLY A 377 -20.37 -60.23 -19.86
N PHE A 378 -19.43 -60.14 -20.81
CA PHE A 378 -19.68 -60.38 -22.20
C PHE A 378 -18.85 -61.58 -22.62
N GLU A 379 -19.54 -62.72 -22.77
CA GLU A 379 -19.07 -63.90 -23.48
C GLU A 379 -18.92 -63.61 -24.96
N LEU A 380 -17.75 -63.83 -25.48
CA LEU A 380 -17.50 -64.00 -26.92
C LEU A 380 -17.31 -65.47 -27.17
N ALA A 381 -18.20 -66.07 -27.95
CA ALA A 381 -17.99 -67.34 -28.61
C ALA A 381 -18.59 -67.28 -30.05
N PRO A 382 -18.18 -68.14 -30.95
CA PRO A 382 -16.84 -68.64 -31.30
C PRO A 382 -16.26 -68.00 -32.55
#